data_3435f8c77252df38870c476458db25f0
#
_entry.id   3435f8c77252df38870c476458db25f0
#
_cell.length_a   1.000
_cell.length_b   1.000
_cell.length_c   1.000
_cell.angle_alpha   90.00
_cell.angle_beta   90.00
_cell.angle_gamma   90.00
#
_symmetry.space_group_name_H-M   'P 1'
#
loop_
_entity.id
_entity.type
_entity.pdbx_description
1 polymer ?
#
loop_
_entity_poly.entity_id
_entity_poly.type
_entity_poly.pdbx_seq_one_letter_code
_entity_poly.pdbx_strand_id
1 'polypeptide(L)'
;MPGGTVVDNLTLFRGVWHDVVSGHAPDGSELAFDEHGGTPGALPYEQLVYVDVCDDDGVTRYEQTNVVLRGRDPHARSFGGTVVDGVLQFDRLGPEAPLMLGVSGGPGVLVFTPARVDGPDMGRFFDPDWIRHLGGDQRTRTTTLYRGGEIRRVLTVRGTRISADPTRRVAHDPRGADGPVHDGGRTTTVYSQVSPQEDS
;
A
#
# COMPACT_ATOMS: atom_id res chain seq x y z
N MET A 1 25.30 -1.50 -6.90
CA MET A 1 23.96 -0.93 -6.64
C MET A 1 22.95 -1.72 -7.49
N PRO A 2 21.79 -2.13 -7.00
CA PRO A 2 20.75 -2.70 -7.85
C PRO A 2 20.46 -1.74 -9.01
N GLY A 3 20.18 -2.28 -10.19
CA GLY A 3 20.16 -1.49 -11.44
C GLY A 3 19.01 -0.50 -11.59
N GLY A 4 18.11 -0.38 -10.61
CA GLY A 4 17.00 0.56 -10.66
C GLY A 4 15.85 0.14 -11.59
N THR A 5 15.78 -1.12 -11.99
CA THR A 5 14.61 -1.68 -12.68
C THR A 5 13.40 -1.77 -11.73
N VAL A 6 12.21 -2.03 -12.27
CA VAL A 6 11.01 -2.26 -11.44
C VAL A 6 11.23 -3.46 -10.53
N VAL A 7 11.78 -4.57 -11.03
CA VAL A 7 12.05 -5.78 -10.25
C VAL A 7 13.07 -5.53 -9.13
N ASP A 8 14.16 -4.84 -9.43
CA ASP A 8 15.16 -4.47 -8.41
C ASP A 8 14.51 -3.66 -7.28
N ASN A 9 13.69 -2.66 -7.64
CA ASN A 9 13.01 -1.82 -6.67
C ASN A 9 11.96 -2.60 -5.86
N LEU A 10 11.15 -3.44 -6.50
CA LEU A 10 10.18 -4.30 -5.81
C LEU A 10 10.88 -5.19 -4.77
N THR A 11 12.03 -5.77 -5.15
CA THR A 11 12.84 -6.63 -4.26
C THR A 11 13.35 -5.86 -3.03
N LEU A 12 13.70 -4.58 -3.17
CA LEU A 12 14.08 -3.73 -2.04
C LEU A 12 12.93 -3.50 -1.06
N PHE A 13 11.68 -3.49 -1.53
CA PHE A 13 10.49 -3.31 -0.70
C PHE A 13 9.92 -4.61 -0.14
N ARG A 14 10.44 -5.77 -0.52
CA ARG A 14 10.01 -7.07 0.00
C ARG A 14 10.17 -7.15 1.52
N GLY A 15 9.16 -7.69 2.22
CA GLY A 15 9.15 -7.83 3.67
C GLY A 15 7.87 -7.34 4.32
N VAL A 16 7.89 -7.23 5.64
CA VAL A 16 6.78 -6.68 6.44
C VAL A 16 7.18 -5.33 6.99
N TRP A 17 6.35 -4.34 6.74
CA TRP A 17 6.57 -2.96 7.12
C TRP A 17 5.51 -2.51 8.13
N HIS A 18 5.93 -1.76 9.13
CA HIS A 18 5.05 -0.97 9.98
C HIS A 18 5.02 0.45 9.42
N ASP A 19 3.88 0.86 8.91
CA ASP A 19 3.66 2.17 8.31
C ASP A 19 2.84 3.06 9.23
N VAL A 20 3.31 4.28 9.44
CA VAL A 20 2.57 5.37 10.08
C VAL A 20 2.13 6.33 8.97
N VAL A 21 0.83 6.57 8.87
CA VAL A 21 0.22 7.34 7.79
C VAL A 21 -0.37 8.63 8.36
N SER A 22 0.08 9.77 7.84
CA SER A 22 -0.46 11.10 8.11
C SER A 22 -1.17 11.63 6.86
N GLY A 23 -2.14 12.52 7.04
CA GLY A 23 -2.86 13.14 5.93
C GLY A 23 -2.90 14.66 6.05
N HIS A 24 -2.86 15.33 4.91
CA HIS A 24 -2.90 16.78 4.82
C HIS A 24 -3.87 17.21 3.72
N ALA A 25 -4.62 18.28 3.98
CA ALA A 25 -5.38 18.99 2.97
C ALA A 25 -4.43 19.70 1.98
N PRO A 26 -4.92 20.17 0.81
CA PRO A 26 -4.10 20.89 -0.17
C PRO A 26 -3.41 22.15 0.38
N ASP A 27 -3.96 22.77 1.40
CA ASP A 27 -3.40 23.93 2.09
C ASP A 27 -2.35 23.58 3.15
N GLY A 28 -2.08 22.27 3.34
CA GLY A 28 -1.11 21.75 4.32
C GLY A 28 -1.68 21.55 5.73
N SER A 29 -2.96 21.88 5.97
CA SER A 29 -3.60 21.57 7.25
C SER A 29 -3.72 20.05 7.45
N GLU A 30 -3.56 19.58 8.70
CA GLU A 30 -3.77 18.17 9.02
C GLU A 30 -5.23 17.76 8.82
N LEU A 31 -5.43 16.61 8.18
CA LEU A 31 -6.74 16.03 7.97
C LEU A 31 -7.06 15.01 9.04
N ALA A 32 -8.23 15.16 9.66
CA ALA A 32 -8.87 14.04 10.33
C ALA A 32 -9.47 13.09 9.27
N PHE A 33 -9.27 11.77 9.43
CA PHE A 33 -9.70 10.77 8.44
C PHE A 33 -11.18 10.41 8.56
N ASP A 34 -12.11 11.31 8.31
CA ASP A 34 -13.54 11.00 8.37
C ASP A 34 -14.25 10.87 7.02
N GLU A 35 -13.63 11.29 5.92
CA GLU A 35 -14.31 11.31 4.60
C GLU A 35 -14.48 9.92 3.95
N HIS A 36 -13.99 8.82 4.55
CA HIS A 36 -14.07 7.47 3.98
C HIS A 36 -14.44 6.39 5.01
N GLY A 37 -15.24 6.73 6.02
CA GLY A 37 -15.72 5.75 7.00
C GLY A 37 -14.71 5.37 8.09
N GLY A 38 -13.69 6.18 8.28
CA GLY A 38 -12.81 6.07 9.46
C GLY A 38 -13.41 6.77 10.67
N THR A 39 -13.04 6.38 11.87
CA THR A 39 -13.45 7.05 13.11
C THR A 39 -12.99 8.51 13.06
N PRO A 40 -13.87 9.51 13.24
CA PRO A 40 -13.47 10.91 13.25
C PRO A 40 -12.35 11.19 14.24
N GLY A 41 -11.33 11.91 13.81
CA GLY A 41 -10.24 12.36 14.67
C GLY A 41 -9.07 11.40 14.85
N ALA A 42 -9.04 10.25 14.18
CA ALA A 42 -7.95 9.28 14.30
C ALA A 42 -6.85 9.51 13.26
N LEU A 43 -5.94 10.43 13.53
CA LEU A 43 -4.68 10.61 12.81
C LEU A 43 -3.51 10.77 13.77
N PRO A 44 -2.36 10.18 13.45
CA PRO A 44 -2.09 9.27 12.32
C PRO A 44 -2.74 7.88 12.50
N TYR A 45 -3.01 7.15 11.39
CA TYR A 45 -3.32 5.73 11.48
C TYR A 45 -2.08 4.88 11.23
N GLU A 46 -2.10 3.65 11.73
CA GLU A 46 -1.01 2.70 11.58
C GLU A 46 -1.48 1.43 10.90
N GLN A 47 -0.59 0.85 10.10
CA GLN A 47 -0.85 -0.39 9.38
C GLN A 47 0.41 -1.25 9.27
N LEU A 48 0.19 -2.57 9.16
CA LEU A 48 1.19 -3.48 8.61
C LEU A 48 1.05 -3.52 7.10
N VAL A 49 2.17 -3.60 6.40
CA VAL A 49 2.20 -3.79 4.95
C VAL A 49 3.11 -4.96 4.64
N TYR A 50 2.51 -6.05 4.20
CA TYR A 50 3.21 -7.22 3.70
C TYR A 50 3.46 -7.04 2.21
N VAL A 51 4.70 -7.13 1.79
CA VAL A 51 5.08 -7.04 0.37
C VAL A 51 5.85 -8.30 0.01
N ASP A 52 5.29 -9.11 -0.89
CA ASP A 52 5.99 -10.25 -1.46
C ASP A 52 6.26 -10.05 -2.95
N VAL A 53 7.39 -10.59 -3.38
CA VAL A 53 7.84 -10.58 -4.77
C VAL A 53 8.41 -11.96 -5.03
N CYS A 54 7.78 -12.71 -5.89
CA CYS A 54 8.20 -14.05 -6.25
C CYS A 54 8.36 -14.18 -7.77
N ASP A 55 9.14 -15.17 -8.17
CA ASP A 55 9.22 -15.61 -9.56
C ASP A 55 8.32 -16.84 -9.71
N ASP A 56 7.40 -16.78 -10.68
CA ASP A 56 6.48 -17.85 -11.04
C ASP A 56 6.71 -18.16 -12.51
N ASP A 57 7.48 -19.23 -12.80
CA ASP A 57 7.87 -19.66 -14.12
C ASP A 57 8.48 -18.56 -15.02
N GLY A 58 9.38 -17.74 -14.45
CA GLY A 58 10.04 -16.64 -15.13
C GLY A 58 9.19 -15.36 -15.22
N VAL A 59 8.05 -15.32 -14.54
CA VAL A 59 7.19 -14.16 -14.42
C VAL A 59 7.28 -13.60 -13.01
N THR A 60 7.72 -12.36 -12.87
CA THR A 60 7.75 -11.71 -11.56
C THR A 60 6.34 -11.32 -11.14
N ARG A 61 5.88 -11.92 -10.03
CA ARG A 61 4.62 -11.59 -9.34
C ARG A 61 4.90 -10.67 -8.17
N TYR A 62 4.00 -9.74 -7.97
CA TYR A 62 3.95 -8.84 -6.82
C TYR A 62 2.66 -9.05 -6.05
N GLU A 63 2.76 -9.15 -4.73
CA GLU A 63 1.63 -9.20 -3.81
C GLU A 63 1.84 -8.23 -2.66
N GLN A 64 0.79 -7.50 -2.30
CA GLN A 64 0.80 -6.60 -1.15
C GLN A 64 -0.49 -6.75 -0.37
N THR A 65 -0.38 -6.84 0.96
CA THR A 65 -1.52 -6.78 1.87
C THR A 65 -1.28 -5.70 2.92
N ASN A 66 -2.19 -4.75 3.00
CA ASN A 66 -2.24 -3.72 4.03
C ASN A 66 -3.23 -4.15 5.12
N VAL A 67 -2.81 -4.11 6.38
CA VAL A 67 -3.60 -4.50 7.54
C VAL A 67 -3.63 -3.33 8.51
N VAL A 68 -4.80 -2.74 8.71
CA VAL A 68 -4.95 -1.62 9.64
C VAL A 68 -4.74 -2.10 11.08
N LEU A 69 -3.88 -1.45 11.83
CA LEU A 69 -3.62 -1.73 13.24
C LEU A 69 -4.48 -0.84 14.15
N ARG A 70 -4.48 0.46 13.91
CA ARG A 70 -5.23 1.42 14.70
C ARG A 70 -5.47 2.72 13.91
N GLY A 71 -6.39 3.54 14.42
CA GLY A 71 -6.72 4.86 13.86
C GLY A 71 -7.72 4.81 12.69
N ARG A 72 -8.18 3.62 12.27
CA ARG A 72 -9.21 3.40 11.26
C ARG A 72 -9.96 2.12 11.54
N ASP A 73 -11.09 1.92 10.83
CA ASP A 73 -11.84 0.68 10.92
C ASP A 73 -10.96 -0.53 10.55
N PRO A 74 -11.06 -1.63 11.33
CA PRO A 74 -10.21 -2.79 11.13
C PRO A 74 -10.50 -3.46 9.79
N HIS A 75 -9.54 -3.44 8.89
CA HIS A 75 -9.63 -4.15 7.62
C HIS A 75 -8.25 -4.54 7.09
N ALA A 76 -8.22 -5.58 6.29
CA ALA A 76 -7.07 -5.93 5.45
C ALA A 76 -7.44 -5.72 3.99
N ARG A 77 -6.50 -5.25 3.20
CA ARG A 77 -6.67 -5.04 1.77
C ARG A 77 -5.50 -5.58 0.99
N SER A 78 -5.76 -6.53 0.10
CA SER A 78 -4.76 -7.16 -0.75
C SER A 78 -4.77 -6.60 -2.18
N PHE A 79 -3.59 -6.58 -2.78
CA PHE A 79 -3.33 -6.17 -4.16
C PHE A 79 -2.35 -7.17 -4.77
N GLY A 80 -2.53 -7.50 -6.02
CA GLY A 80 -1.58 -8.28 -6.80
C GLY A 80 -1.20 -7.57 -8.10
N GLY A 81 -0.19 -8.11 -8.77
CA GLY A 81 0.24 -7.63 -10.07
C GLY A 81 1.36 -8.47 -10.67
N THR A 82 1.66 -8.23 -11.92
CA THR A 82 2.67 -8.97 -12.70
C THR A 82 3.57 -7.97 -13.41
N VAL A 83 4.88 -8.24 -13.42
CA VAL A 83 5.82 -7.42 -14.19
C VAL A 83 5.84 -7.90 -15.63
N VAL A 84 5.44 -7.02 -16.55
CA VAL A 84 5.42 -7.26 -18.00
C VAL A 84 6.21 -6.14 -18.67
N ASP A 85 7.19 -6.49 -19.49
CA ASP A 85 8.04 -5.54 -20.20
C ASP A 85 8.67 -4.44 -19.29
N GLY A 86 9.05 -4.84 -18.08
CA GLY A 86 9.67 -3.93 -17.10
C GLY A 86 8.71 -2.98 -16.39
N VAL A 87 7.40 -3.19 -16.54
CA VAL A 87 6.32 -2.42 -15.87
C VAL A 87 5.48 -3.35 -15.01
N LEU A 88 5.26 -3.00 -13.75
CA LEU A 88 4.29 -3.71 -12.91
C LEU A 88 2.87 -3.32 -13.36
N GLN A 89 2.09 -4.30 -13.79
CA GLN A 89 0.67 -4.17 -14.09
C GLN A 89 -0.13 -4.77 -12.94
N PHE A 90 -0.92 -3.94 -12.25
CA PHE A 90 -1.76 -4.42 -11.16
C PHE A 90 -2.98 -5.19 -11.66
N ASP A 91 -3.37 -6.23 -10.95
CA ASP A 91 -4.61 -6.95 -11.17
C ASP A 91 -5.80 -5.98 -11.03
N ARG A 92 -6.75 -6.03 -11.96
CA ARG A 92 -7.93 -5.15 -11.93
C ARG A 92 -8.95 -5.64 -10.91
N LEU A 93 -9.60 -4.71 -10.21
CA LEU A 93 -10.75 -5.02 -9.34
C LEU A 93 -12.02 -5.44 -10.10
N GLY A 94 -12.05 -5.21 -11.40
CA GLY A 94 -13.17 -5.51 -12.28
C GLY A 94 -12.94 -4.89 -13.66
N PRO A 95 -13.80 -5.18 -14.65
CA PRO A 95 -13.60 -4.72 -16.03
C PRO A 95 -13.57 -3.19 -16.17
N GLU A 96 -14.31 -2.48 -15.34
CA GLU A 96 -14.38 -1.01 -15.33
C GLU A 96 -13.31 -0.34 -14.44
N ALA A 97 -12.56 -1.14 -13.67
CA ALA A 97 -11.52 -0.57 -12.82
C ALA A 97 -10.33 -0.09 -13.66
N PRO A 98 -9.73 1.07 -13.36
CA PRO A 98 -8.55 1.54 -14.07
C PRO A 98 -7.40 0.55 -13.91
N LEU A 99 -6.65 0.33 -14.98
CA LEU A 99 -5.39 -0.37 -14.90
C LEU A 99 -4.38 0.52 -14.19
N MET A 100 -3.86 0.05 -13.07
CA MET A 100 -2.77 0.71 -12.36
C MET A 100 -1.44 0.12 -12.79
N LEU A 101 -0.44 0.95 -12.94
CA LEU A 101 0.92 0.59 -13.31
C LEU A 101 1.90 0.96 -12.21
N GLY A 102 2.98 0.18 -12.10
CA GLY A 102 4.15 0.51 -11.30
C GLY A 102 5.37 0.65 -12.21
N VAL A 103 6.02 1.79 -12.15
CA VAL A 103 7.22 2.09 -12.94
C VAL A 103 8.39 2.45 -12.04
N SER A 104 9.61 2.24 -12.53
CA SER A 104 10.80 2.69 -11.81
C SER A 104 10.96 4.20 -11.93
N GLY A 105 11.13 4.88 -10.79
CA GLY A 105 11.56 6.28 -10.71
C GLY A 105 13.08 6.45 -10.51
N GLY A 106 13.83 5.37 -10.70
CA GLY A 106 15.26 5.27 -10.41
C GLY A 106 15.58 4.31 -9.27
N PRO A 107 16.83 4.14 -8.87
CA PRO A 107 17.22 3.23 -7.79
C PRO A 107 16.51 3.52 -6.47
N GLY A 108 15.81 2.52 -5.93
CA GLY A 108 15.05 2.63 -4.68
C GLY A 108 13.75 3.43 -4.79
N VAL A 109 13.27 3.73 -6.00
CA VAL A 109 12.04 4.50 -6.21
C VAL A 109 11.06 3.75 -7.10
N LEU A 110 9.82 3.61 -6.64
CA LEU A 110 8.67 3.15 -7.42
C LEU A 110 7.62 4.25 -7.50
N VAL A 111 7.02 4.39 -8.68
CA VAL A 111 5.88 5.27 -8.93
C VAL A 111 4.71 4.43 -9.40
N PHE A 112 3.58 4.53 -8.69
CA PHE A 112 2.33 3.89 -9.08
C PHE A 112 1.40 4.92 -9.69
N THR A 113 0.84 4.61 -10.85
CA THR A 113 0.01 5.53 -11.62
C THR A 113 -1.03 4.76 -12.42
N PRO A 114 -2.20 5.33 -12.71
CA PRO A 114 -3.10 4.73 -13.69
C PRO A 114 -2.49 4.77 -15.09
N ALA A 115 -2.77 3.73 -15.88
CA ALA A 115 -2.25 3.60 -17.25
C ALA A 115 -2.81 4.67 -18.21
N ARG A 116 -3.96 5.25 -17.89
CA ARG A 116 -4.59 6.34 -18.63
C ARG A 116 -5.04 7.43 -17.67
N VAL A 117 -4.83 8.66 -18.08
CA VAL A 117 -5.14 9.89 -17.34
C VAL A 117 -6.19 10.73 -18.10
N ASP A 118 -6.82 10.18 -19.13
CA ASP A 118 -7.78 10.83 -20.00
C ASP A 118 -9.18 10.22 -19.89
N GLY A 119 -10.19 11.05 -19.88
CA GLY A 119 -11.59 10.66 -19.89
C GLY A 119 -12.43 11.23 -18.74
N PRO A 120 -13.75 11.12 -18.82
CA PRO A 120 -14.67 11.69 -17.82
C PRO A 120 -14.54 11.06 -16.41
N ASP A 121 -13.91 9.88 -16.32
CA ASP A 121 -13.68 9.17 -15.07
C ASP A 121 -12.40 9.59 -14.33
N MET A 122 -11.55 10.40 -14.95
CA MET A 122 -10.37 11.01 -14.32
C MET A 122 -10.68 11.74 -13.02
N GLY A 123 -11.96 12.10 -12.81
CA GLY A 123 -12.39 12.79 -11.63
C GLY A 123 -12.77 11.90 -10.46
N ARG A 124 -12.85 10.58 -10.59
CA ARG A 124 -13.40 9.77 -9.50
C ARG A 124 -12.37 9.37 -8.47
N PHE A 125 -11.25 8.79 -8.89
CA PHE A 125 -10.18 8.38 -7.97
C PHE A 125 -8.86 8.28 -8.74
N PHE A 126 -8.06 9.30 -8.70
CA PHE A 126 -6.69 9.27 -9.15
C PHE A 126 -5.79 9.32 -7.93
N ASP A 127 -4.99 8.30 -7.73
CA ASP A 127 -4.18 8.11 -6.53
C ASP A 127 -2.74 7.74 -6.91
N PRO A 128 -1.98 8.68 -7.51
CA PRO A 128 -0.58 8.42 -7.82
C PRO A 128 0.20 8.29 -6.53
N ASP A 129 0.95 7.21 -6.46
CA ASP A 129 1.82 6.88 -5.36
C ASP A 129 3.28 7.03 -5.75
N TRP A 130 4.06 7.50 -4.81
CA TRP A 130 5.50 7.54 -4.93
C TRP A 130 6.12 6.94 -3.67
N ILE A 131 6.88 5.85 -3.84
CA ILE A 131 7.53 5.13 -2.74
C ILE A 131 9.02 5.20 -2.92
N ARG A 132 9.73 5.55 -1.85
CA ARG A 132 11.19 5.62 -1.81
C ARG A 132 11.76 4.80 -0.66
N HIS A 133 12.71 3.94 -0.97
CA HIS A 133 13.57 3.27 0.00
C HIS A 133 14.68 4.23 0.45
N LEU A 134 14.81 4.45 1.75
CA LEU A 134 15.76 5.41 2.32
C LEU A 134 17.09 4.79 2.75
N GLY A 135 17.23 3.48 2.55
CA GLY A 135 18.33 2.67 3.06
C GLY A 135 17.97 1.95 4.36
N GLY A 136 18.66 0.83 4.64
CA GLY A 136 18.35 -0.02 5.80
C GLY A 136 16.89 -0.47 5.79
N ASP A 137 16.23 -0.31 6.94
CA ASP A 137 14.84 -0.71 7.15
C ASP A 137 13.87 0.49 7.12
N GLN A 138 14.17 1.52 6.34
CA GLN A 138 13.36 2.74 6.26
C GLN A 138 12.82 2.99 4.86
N ARG A 139 11.56 3.41 4.78
CA ARG A 139 10.91 3.88 3.55
C ARG A 139 10.01 5.08 3.80
N THR A 140 9.75 5.83 2.75
CA THR A 140 8.68 6.83 2.73
C THR A 140 7.78 6.61 1.52
N ARG A 141 6.53 7.05 1.63
CA ARG A 141 5.54 7.02 0.55
C ARG A 141 4.73 8.31 0.59
N THR A 142 4.38 8.82 -0.56
CA THR A 142 3.46 9.93 -0.72
C THR A 142 2.38 9.53 -1.71
N THR A 143 1.12 9.70 -1.31
CA THR A 143 -0.04 9.40 -2.12
C THR A 143 -0.87 10.67 -2.25
N THR A 144 -1.27 11.05 -3.47
CA THR A 144 -2.10 12.24 -3.71
C THR A 144 -3.45 11.80 -4.25
N LEU A 145 -4.51 12.02 -3.47
CA LEU A 145 -5.87 11.75 -3.90
C LEU A 145 -6.44 12.92 -4.67
N TYR A 146 -6.85 12.66 -5.91
CA TYR A 146 -7.60 13.60 -6.76
C TYR A 146 -9.07 13.20 -6.80
N ARG A 147 -9.96 14.19 -6.86
CA ARG A 147 -11.38 13.99 -7.11
C ARG A 147 -11.91 15.17 -7.91
N GLY A 148 -12.49 14.91 -9.08
CA GLY A 148 -12.98 15.96 -9.96
C GLY A 148 -11.87 16.85 -10.55
N GLY A 149 -10.65 16.32 -10.73
CA GLY A 149 -9.49 17.09 -11.20
C GLY A 149 -8.80 17.95 -10.14
N GLU A 150 -9.31 17.95 -8.90
CA GLU A 150 -8.74 18.70 -7.78
C GLU A 150 -8.04 17.77 -6.78
N ILE A 151 -6.94 18.23 -6.20
CA ILE A 151 -6.30 17.56 -5.08
C ILE A 151 -7.23 17.66 -3.87
N ARG A 152 -7.57 16.53 -3.27
CA ARG A 152 -8.40 16.48 -2.05
C ARG A 152 -7.54 16.26 -0.81
N ARG A 153 -6.49 15.48 -0.93
CA ARG A 153 -5.57 15.23 0.17
C ARG A 153 -4.23 14.69 -0.32
N VAL A 154 -3.24 14.85 0.52
CA VAL A 154 -1.93 14.21 0.39
C VAL A 154 -1.70 13.32 1.60
N LEU A 155 -1.40 12.05 1.38
CA LEU A 155 -0.96 11.14 2.44
C LEU A 155 0.56 11.06 2.42
N THR A 156 1.15 11.12 3.60
CA THR A 156 2.58 10.87 3.81
C THR A 156 2.73 9.67 4.72
N VAL A 157 3.56 8.73 4.32
CA VAL A 157 3.81 7.50 5.05
C VAL A 157 5.28 7.43 5.43
N ARG A 158 5.53 7.06 6.69
CA ARG A 158 6.86 6.62 7.16
C ARG A 158 6.76 5.15 7.54
N GLY A 159 7.58 4.32 6.89
CA GLY A 159 7.58 2.88 7.10
C GLY A 159 8.90 2.40 7.66
N THR A 160 8.82 1.49 8.62
CA THR A 160 9.96 0.75 9.16
C THR A 160 9.76 -0.74 8.87
N ARG A 161 10.76 -1.41 8.29
CA ARG A 161 10.70 -2.85 8.07
C ARG A 161 10.87 -3.57 9.41
N ILE A 162 9.93 -4.45 9.72
CA ILE A 162 9.91 -5.24 10.95
C ILE A 162 10.17 -6.73 10.72
N SER A 163 10.09 -7.19 9.47
CA SER A 163 10.48 -8.55 9.06
C SER A 163 10.93 -8.56 7.61
N ALA A 164 11.96 -9.32 7.31
CA ALA A 164 12.37 -9.61 5.93
C ALA A 164 11.53 -10.73 5.28
N ASP A 165 10.80 -11.52 6.08
CA ASP A 165 9.92 -12.59 5.62
C ASP A 165 8.47 -12.10 5.51
N PRO A 166 7.95 -11.89 4.28
CA PRO A 166 6.57 -11.46 4.07
C PRO A 166 5.55 -12.60 4.07
N THR A 167 6.00 -13.86 4.13
CA THR A 167 5.13 -15.05 3.94
C THR A 167 4.42 -15.46 5.22
N ARG A 168 4.81 -14.88 6.36
CA ARG A 168 4.22 -15.16 7.67
C ARG A 168 3.68 -13.91 8.31
N ARG A 169 2.53 -14.04 8.97
CA ARG A 169 1.98 -12.97 9.78
C ARG A 169 2.87 -12.73 11.00
N VAL A 170 3.13 -11.46 11.30
CA VAL A 170 3.88 -11.08 12.51
C VAL A 170 3.01 -11.21 13.75
N ALA A 171 3.63 -11.34 14.94
CA ALA A 171 2.93 -11.64 16.19
C ALA A 171 1.82 -10.64 16.58
N HIS A 172 1.95 -9.38 16.15
CA HIS A 172 0.96 -8.32 16.41
C HIS A 172 0.01 -8.05 15.23
N ASP A 173 -0.09 -8.96 14.25
CA ASP A 173 -1.12 -8.90 13.21
C ASP A 173 -2.50 -9.17 13.84
N PRO A 174 -3.45 -8.24 13.78
CA PRO A 174 -4.75 -8.40 14.43
C PRO A 174 -5.61 -9.51 13.83
N ARG A 175 -5.22 -10.05 12.66
CA ARG A 175 -5.87 -11.23 12.05
C ARG A 175 -5.43 -12.55 12.69
N GLY A 176 -4.49 -12.50 13.65
CA GLY A 176 -3.88 -13.67 14.28
C GLY A 176 -2.68 -14.21 13.48
N ALA A 177 -1.93 -15.13 14.11
CA ALA A 177 -0.70 -15.69 13.53
C ALA A 177 -0.95 -16.67 12.38
N ASP A 178 -2.12 -17.30 12.35
CA ASP A 178 -2.44 -18.35 11.40
C ASP A 178 -3.18 -17.82 10.16
N GLY A 179 -3.04 -18.56 9.07
CA GLY A 179 -3.69 -18.28 7.79
C GLY A 179 -2.81 -17.53 6.79
N PRO A 180 -3.29 -17.38 5.55
CA PRO A 180 -2.53 -16.75 4.48
C PRO A 180 -2.31 -15.27 4.76
N VAL A 181 -1.16 -14.75 4.36
CA VAL A 181 -0.85 -13.32 4.43
C VAL A 181 -1.64 -12.56 3.38
N HIS A 182 -1.67 -13.07 2.15
CA HIS A 182 -2.35 -12.50 1.00
C HIS A 182 -3.62 -13.30 0.68
N ASP A 183 -4.68 -12.61 0.27
CA ASP A 183 -5.98 -13.22 -0.05
C ASP A 183 -6.15 -13.52 -1.55
N GLY A 184 -5.04 -13.61 -2.29
CA GLY A 184 -5.05 -14.01 -3.71
C GLY A 184 -5.76 -13.01 -4.64
N GLY A 185 -5.36 -11.76 -4.67
CA GLY A 185 -5.91 -10.73 -5.54
C GLY A 185 -6.27 -9.44 -4.83
N ARG A 186 -7.04 -8.57 -5.51
CA ARG A 186 -7.49 -7.29 -4.93
C ARG A 186 -8.78 -7.48 -4.12
N THR A 187 -8.62 -7.79 -2.86
CA THR A 187 -9.73 -8.01 -1.92
C THR A 187 -9.67 -7.06 -0.73
N THR A 188 -10.80 -6.87 -0.06
CA THR A 188 -10.87 -6.17 1.23
C THR A 188 -11.64 -7.04 2.21
N THR A 189 -11.00 -7.39 3.31
CA THR A 189 -11.58 -8.20 4.37
C THR A 189 -11.68 -7.35 5.64
N VAL A 190 -12.88 -7.27 6.22
CA VAL A 190 -13.10 -6.65 7.54
C VAL A 190 -12.86 -7.70 8.62
N TYR A 191 -12.18 -7.32 9.69
CA TYR A 191 -11.95 -8.19 10.84
C TYR A 191 -12.27 -7.44 12.13
N SER A 192 -12.63 -8.18 13.20
CA SER A 192 -12.80 -7.60 14.52
C SER A 192 -11.42 -7.39 15.17
N GLN A 193 -11.18 -6.21 15.72
CA GLN A 193 -10.01 -6.01 16.56
C GLN A 193 -10.18 -6.85 17.83
N VAL A 194 -9.25 -7.75 18.06
CA VAL A 194 -9.16 -8.42 19.37
C VAL A 194 -8.65 -7.36 20.33
N SER A 195 -9.48 -6.94 21.28
CA SER A 195 -9.01 -6.07 22.37
C SER A 195 -7.84 -6.76 23.07
N PRO A 196 -6.71 -6.06 23.33
CA PRO A 196 -5.66 -6.62 24.16
C PRO A 196 -6.31 -7.05 25.48
N GLN A 197 -6.18 -8.31 25.85
CA GLN A 197 -6.50 -8.72 27.23
C GLN A 197 -5.58 -7.91 28.12
N GLU A 198 -6.14 -7.03 28.93
CA GLU A 198 -5.47 -6.46 30.07
C GLU A 198 -5.14 -7.64 31.00
N ASP A 199 -3.89 -8.07 30.98
CA ASP A 199 -3.38 -9.01 31.98
C ASP A 199 -3.43 -8.28 33.33
N SER A 200 -4.34 -8.75 34.16
CA SER A 200 -4.60 -8.31 35.54
C SER A 200 -3.53 -8.81 36.51
#